data_473484ad01efa2b85337b6abd7547881
#
_entry.id   473484ad01efa2b85337b6abd7547881
#
_cell.length_a   1.000
_cell.length_b   1.000
_cell.length_c   1.000
_cell.angle_alpha   90.00
_cell.angle_beta   90.00
_cell.angle_gamma   90.00
#
_symmetry.space_group_name_H-M   'P 1'
#
loop_
_entity.id
_entity.type
_entity.pdbx_description
1 polymer ?
#
loop_
_entity_poly.entity_id
_entity_poly.type
_entity_poly.pdbx_seq_one_letter_code
_entity_poly.pdbx_strand_id
1 'polypeptide(L)'
;MIERFLTQTKFTSEDDYAKHLHFIVPENFNFAYDVMDAWAEEKPDKVALLWTSERGEEVSTTFREFKEQTDRTAAYFMQLGIKHGDKVMLILKRHYQWWLSMMALCKVGAIAIPA
;
A
#
# COMPACT_ATOMS: atom_id res chain seq x y z
N MET A 1 1.12 -14.59 3.47
CA MET A 1 0.43 -13.30 3.19
C MET A 1 -0.83 -13.48 2.34
N ILE A 2 -0.74 -13.97 1.10
CA ILE A 2 -1.91 -14.08 0.19
C ILE A 2 -3.01 -15.03 0.71
N GLU A 3 -2.62 -16.07 1.44
CA GLU A 3 -3.55 -17.02 2.08
C GLU A 3 -4.53 -16.37 3.07
N ARG A 4 -4.23 -15.15 3.53
CA ARG A 4 -5.13 -14.39 4.42
C ARG A 4 -6.36 -13.85 3.68
N PHE A 5 -6.26 -13.69 2.37
CA PHE A 5 -7.26 -13.02 1.53
C PHE A 5 -7.87 -13.92 0.46
N LEU A 6 -7.45 -15.18 0.39
CA LEU A 6 -7.98 -16.17 -0.56
C LEU A 6 -8.43 -17.42 0.14
N THR A 7 -9.56 -17.97 -0.29
CA THR A 7 -10.06 -19.27 0.21
C THR A 7 -9.18 -20.42 -0.27
N GLN A 8 -8.53 -20.26 -1.43
CA GLN A 8 -7.67 -21.25 -2.06
C GLN A 8 -6.56 -20.54 -2.84
N THR A 9 -5.31 -21.06 -2.78
CA THR A 9 -4.13 -20.49 -3.45
C THR A 9 -3.52 -21.38 -4.52
N LYS A 10 -4.00 -22.62 -4.64
CA LYS A 10 -3.55 -23.59 -5.65
C LYS A 10 -4.74 -24.06 -6.45
N PHE A 11 -4.61 -24.02 -7.77
CA PHE A 11 -5.65 -24.41 -8.70
C PHE A 11 -5.08 -25.43 -9.69
N THR A 12 -5.90 -26.40 -10.12
CA THR A 12 -5.49 -27.51 -11.00
C THR A 12 -5.74 -27.19 -12.47
N SER A 13 -6.61 -26.22 -12.75
CA SER A 13 -6.98 -25.78 -14.10
C SER A 13 -7.51 -24.34 -14.09
N GLU A 14 -7.67 -23.75 -15.28
CA GLU A 14 -8.30 -22.43 -15.45
C GLU A 14 -9.77 -22.45 -14.99
N ASP A 15 -10.48 -23.54 -15.27
CA ASP A 15 -11.88 -23.73 -14.85
C ASP A 15 -12.00 -23.84 -13.31
N ASP A 16 -11.07 -24.54 -12.67
CA ASP A 16 -10.95 -24.61 -11.21
C ASP A 16 -10.68 -23.22 -10.60
N TYR A 17 -9.73 -22.45 -11.17
CA TYR A 17 -9.46 -21.06 -10.78
C TYR A 17 -10.71 -20.17 -10.91
N ALA A 18 -11.37 -20.21 -12.06
CA ALA A 18 -12.55 -19.37 -12.33
C ALA A 18 -13.71 -19.66 -11.37
N LYS A 19 -13.89 -20.92 -10.96
CA LYS A 19 -14.98 -21.34 -10.08
C LYS A 19 -14.68 -21.15 -8.59
N HIS A 20 -13.42 -21.30 -8.17
CA HIS A 20 -13.07 -21.40 -6.75
C HIS A 20 -12.19 -20.27 -6.23
N LEU A 21 -11.80 -19.29 -7.08
CA LEU A 21 -11.16 -18.09 -6.60
C LEU A 21 -12.18 -17.20 -5.89
N HIS A 22 -12.08 -17.15 -4.57
CA HIS A 22 -12.89 -16.25 -3.75
C HIS A 22 -11.99 -15.41 -2.84
N PHE A 23 -12.27 -14.13 -2.78
CA PHE A 23 -11.56 -13.20 -1.90
C PHE A 23 -12.24 -13.13 -0.53
N ILE A 24 -11.43 -13.19 0.51
CA ILE A 24 -11.84 -12.92 1.88
C ILE A 24 -11.49 -11.44 2.15
N VAL A 25 -12.51 -10.58 2.20
CA VAL A 25 -12.33 -9.15 2.47
C VAL A 25 -12.86 -8.87 3.87
N PRO A 26 -12.00 -8.51 4.84
CA PRO A 26 -12.46 -8.08 6.17
C PRO A 26 -13.38 -6.85 6.07
N GLU A 27 -14.31 -6.70 7.02
CA GLU A 27 -15.27 -5.59 7.04
C GLU A 27 -14.58 -4.21 7.04
N ASN A 28 -13.49 -4.08 7.78
CA ASN A 28 -12.70 -2.84 7.88
C ASN A 28 -11.38 -2.94 7.13
N PHE A 29 -11.37 -3.57 5.93
CA PHE A 29 -10.16 -3.75 5.15
C PHE A 29 -9.52 -2.42 4.77
N ASN A 30 -8.21 -2.29 5.06
CA ASN A 30 -7.39 -1.17 4.62
C ASN A 30 -6.07 -1.69 4.06
N PHE A 31 -5.84 -1.51 2.76
CA PHE A 31 -4.68 -2.05 2.06
C PHE A 31 -3.35 -1.64 2.72
N ALA A 32 -3.25 -0.40 3.21
CA ALA A 32 -2.02 0.08 3.84
C ALA A 32 -1.69 -0.67 5.14
N TYR A 33 -2.70 -0.97 5.97
CA TYR A 33 -2.52 -1.72 7.22
C TYR A 33 -2.50 -3.24 7.00
N ASP A 34 -3.51 -3.77 6.29
CA ASP A 34 -3.72 -5.21 6.19
C ASP A 34 -2.73 -5.91 5.24
N VAL A 35 -2.13 -5.16 4.31
CA VAL A 35 -1.17 -5.70 3.35
C VAL A 35 0.22 -5.11 3.56
N MET A 36 0.39 -3.78 3.46
CA MET A 36 1.72 -3.18 3.47
C MET A 36 2.38 -3.25 4.85
N ASP A 37 1.66 -2.87 5.91
CA ASP A 37 2.19 -2.94 7.28
C ASP A 37 2.36 -4.40 7.74
N ALA A 38 1.47 -5.29 7.35
CA ALA A 38 1.62 -6.72 7.62
C ALA A 38 2.88 -7.32 6.97
N TRP A 39 3.29 -6.86 5.78
CA TRP A 39 4.58 -7.22 5.21
C TRP A 39 5.76 -6.67 6.02
N ALA A 40 5.63 -5.47 6.59
CA ALA A 40 6.66 -4.91 7.47
C ALA A 40 6.86 -5.73 8.75
N GLU A 41 5.83 -6.39 9.24
CA GLU A 41 5.91 -7.34 10.37
C GLU A 41 6.47 -8.71 9.95
N GLU A 42 6.01 -9.23 8.80
CA GLU A 42 6.38 -10.58 8.35
C GLU A 42 7.80 -10.64 7.73
N LYS A 43 8.17 -9.61 6.96
CA LYS A 43 9.46 -9.51 6.25
C LYS A 43 10.01 -8.08 6.24
N PRO A 44 10.40 -7.54 7.41
CA PRO A 44 10.75 -6.12 7.59
C PRO A 44 11.89 -5.66 6.67
N ASP A 45 12.89 -6.49 6.45
CA ASP A 45 14.11 -6.13 5.73
C ASP A 45 14.02 -6.41 4.21
N LYS A 46 12.89 -6.95 3.73
CA LYS A 46 12.65 -7.13 2.30
C LYS A 46 12.39 -5.77 1.65
N VAL A 47 12.96 -5.56 0.45
CA VAL A 47 12.71 -4.37 -0.35
C VAL A 47 11.23 -4.28 -0.72
N ALA A 48 10.59 -3.18 -0.36
CA ALA A 48 9.20 -2.85 -0.66
C ALA A 48 9.09 -1.95 -1.90
N LEU A 49 10.02 -1.01 -2.05
CA LEU A 49 10.04 -0.05 -3.14
C LEU A 49 11.47 0.14 -3.63
N LEU A 50 11.66 0.01 -4.93
CA LEU A 50 12.87 0.43 -5.64
C LEU A 50 12.44 1.46 -6.68
N TRP A 51 12.97 2.67 -6.54
CA TRP A 51 12.72 3.76 -7.46
C TRP A 51 14.02 4.24 -8.10
N THR A 52 13.97 4.52 -9.39
CA THR A 52 15.09 5.08 -10.13
C THR A 52 14.64 6.29 -10.93
N SER A 53 15.49 7.33 -11.01
CA SER A 53 15.26 8.50 -11.85
C SER A 53 15.94 8.35 -13.22
N GLU A 54 15.55 9.19 -14.17
CA GLU A 54 16.21 9.28 -15.47
C GLU A 54 17.67 9.75 -15.36
N ARG A 55 18.07 10.32 -14.23
CA ARG A 55 19.43 10.78 -13.92
C ARG A 55 20.28 9.73 -13.21
N GLY A 56 19.74 8.53 -12.99
CA GLY A 56 20.42 7.43 -12.31
C GLY A 56 20.37 7.54 -10.77
N GLU A 57 19.52 8.39 -10.21
CA GLU A 57 19.29 8.37 -8.75
C GLU A 57 18.49 7.14 -8.39
N GLU A 58 18.82 6.50 -7.28
CA GLU A 58 18.12 5.32 -6.77
C GLU A 58 17.65 5.53 -5.34
N VAL A 59 16.43 5.11 -5.05
CA VAL A 59 15.87 5.02 -3.70
C VAL A 59 15.37 3.60 -3.49
N SER A 60 15.99 2.89 -2.56
CA SER A 60 15.55 1.57 -2.13
C SER A 60 15.03 1.68 -0.71
N THR A 61 13.83 1.16 -0.47
CA THR A 61 13.15 1.24 0.83
C THR A 61 12.65 -0.15 1.21
N THR A 62 12.98 -0.62 2.40
CA THR A 62 12.46 -1.88 2.97
C THR A 62 11.01 -1.72 3.41
N PHE A 63 10.30 -2.83 3.68
CA PHE A 63 8.93 -2.76 4.21
C PHE A 63 8.86 -2.05 5.56
N ARG A 64 9.85 -2.23 6.44
CA ARG A 64 9.97 -1.51 7.72
C ARG A 64 10.05 0.00 7.50
N GLU A 65 11.03 0.43 6.69
CA GLU A 65 11.24 1.85 6.40
C GLU A 65 10.05 2.47 5.68
N PHE A 66 9.43 1.73 4.76
CA PHE A 66 8.23 2.16 4.05
C PHE A 66 7.06 2.39 5.00
N LYS A 67 6.83 1.45 5.95
CA LYS A 67 5.84 1.61 7.01
C LYS A 67 6.11 2.86 7.84
N GLU A 68 7.33 3.03 8.35
CA GLU A 68 7.70 4.20 9.16
C GLU A 68 7.52 5.52 8.41
N GLN A 69 7.89 5.57 7.13
CA GLN A 69 7.73 6.76 6.30
C GLN A 69 6.24 7.06 6.03
N THR A 70 5.43 6.05 5.74
CA THR A 70 3.99 6.23 5.51
C THR A 70 3.25 6.62 6.79
N ASP A 71 3.67 6.11 7.96
CA ASP A 71 3.12 6.51 9.27
C ASP A 71 3.40 8.00 9.55
N ARG A 72 4.65 8.45 9.32
CA ARG A 72 5.02 9.88 9.47
C ARG A 72 4.27 10.77 8.48
N THR A 73 4.12 10.33 7.23
CA THR A 73 3.39 11.07 6.21
C THR A 73 1.90 11.15 6.54
N ALA A 74 1.29 10.09 7.06
CA ALA A 74 -0.09 10.09 7.52
C ALA A 74 -0.30 11.06 8.69
N ALA A 75 0.62 11.04 9.69
CA ALA A 75 0.59 11.98 10.80
C ALA A 75 0.70 13.44 10.32
N TYR A 76 1.57 13.71 9.35
CA TYR A 76 1.69 15.04 8.74
C TYR A 76 0.40 15.47 8.03
N PHE A 77 -0.24 14.60 7.26
CA PHE A 77 -1.52 14.90 6.61
C PHE A 77 -2.63 15.20 7.63
N MET A 78 -2.68 14.45 8.73
CA MET A 78 -3.63 14.74 9.82
C MET A 78 -3.36 16.09 10.49
N GLN A 79 -2.09 16.48 10.67
CA GLN A 79 -1.73 17.81 11.17
C GLN A 79 -2.15 18.94 10.23
N LEU A 80 -2.19 18.69 8.91
CA LEU A 80 -2.75 19.64 7.92
C LEU A 80 -4.29 19.70 7.96
N GLY A 81 -4.94 18.89 8.78
CA GLY A 81 -6.40 18.84 8.90
C GLY A 81 -7.08 17.83 7.98
N ILE A 82 -6.32 17.02 7.22
CA ILE A 82 -6.88 15.97 6.37
C ILE A 82 -7.42 14.85 7.27
N LYS A 83 -8.64 14.42 7.02
CA LYS A 83 -9.36 13.40 7.77
C LYS A 83 -10.07 12.41 6.86
N HIS A 84 -10.65 11.39 7.45
CA HIS A 84 -11.41 10.36 6.75
C HIS A 84 -12.47 10.98 5.81
N GLY A 85 -12.50 10.50 4.58
CA GLY A 85 -13.42 10.93 3.53
C GLY A 85 -13.01 12.19 2.77
N ASP A 86 -11.98 12.92 3.21
CA ASP A 86 -11.46 14.08 2.47
C ASP A 86 -10.85 13.65 1.13
N LYS A 87 -11.00 14.51 0.13
CA LYS A 87 -10.47 14.29 -1.23
C LYS A 87 -9.18 15.03 -1.40
N VAL A 88 -8.10 14.32 -1.72
CA VAL A 88 -6.75 14.88 -1.87
C VAL A 88 -6.22 14.57 -3.26
N MET A 89 -5.94 15.61 -4.04
CA MET A 89 -5.32 15.47 -5.37
C MET A 89 -3.80 15.35 -5.22
N LEU A 90 -3.23 14.32 -5.86
CA LEU A 90 -1.80 14.06 -5.90
C LEU A 90 -1.23 14.32 -7.29
N ILE A 91 -0.44 15.39 -7.43
CA ILE A 91 0.27 15.76 -8.67
C ILE A 91 1.78 15.61 -8.40
N LEU A 92 2.27 14.39 -8.34
CA LEU A 92 3.66 14.07 -7.97
C LEU A 92 4.45 13.38 -9.10
N LYS A 93 3.92 13.38 -10.33
CA LYS A 93 4.54 12.70 -11.48
C LYS A 93 4.99 11.28 -11.09
N ARG A 94 6.26 10.90 -11.37
CA ARG A 94 6.85 9.58 -11.10
C ARG A 94 7.80 9.58 -9.90
N HIS A 95 7.64 10.50 -8.95
CA HIS A 95 8.46 10.53 -7.75
C HIS A 95 8.06 9.43 -6.75
N TYR A 96 9.03 8.89 -6.00
CA TYR A 96 8.78 7.84 -5.00
C TYR A 96 7.83 8.31 -3.88
N GLN A 97 7.80 9.60 -3.59
CA GLN A 97 6.86 10.20 -2.63
C GLN A 97 5.40 9.98 -3.00
N TRP A 98 5.10 9.70 -4.26
CA TRP A 98 3.75 9.35 -4.70
C TRP A 98 3.24 8.09 -3.98
N TRP A 99 4.09 7.05 -3.90
CA TRP A 99 3.75 5.79 -3.22
C TRP A 99 3.56 5.99 -1.73
N LEU A 100 4.41 6.78 -1.09
CA LEU A 100 4.30 7.13 0.33
C LEU A 100 3.00 7.89 0.61
N SER A 101 2.68 8.87 -0.23
CA SER A 101 1.46 9.69 -0.09
C SER A 101 0.19 8.86 -0.30
N MET A 102 0.16 7.99 -1.30
CA MET A 102 -0.98 7.09 -1.55
C MET A 102 -1.26 6.19 -0.33
N MET A 103 -0.23 5.55 0.21
CA MET A 103 -0.40 4.69 1.39
C MET A 103 -0.75 5.49 2.64
N ALA A 104 -0.16 6.67 2.82
CA ALA A 104 -0.49 7.57 3.92
C ALA A 104 -1.95 8.04 3.88
N LEU A 105 -2.47 8.41 2.70
CA LEU A 105 -3.88 8.76 2.52
C LEU A 105 -4.80 7.57 2.80
N CYS A 106 -4.42 6.36 2.37
CA CYS A 106 -5.11 5.13 2.76
C CYS A 106 -5.20 4.98 4.28
N LYS A 107 -4.08 5.21 5.02
CA LYS A 107 -4.04 5.13 6.49
C LYS A 107 -4.96 6.15 7.16
N VAL A 108 -5.02 7.36 6.63
CA VAL A 108 -5.94 8.42 7.11
C VAL A 108 -7.41 8.11 6.77
N GLY A 109 -7.65 7.26 5.77
CA GLY A 109 -8.98 7.01 5.21
C GLY A 109 -9.46 8.14 4.29
N ALA A 110 -8.53 8.92 3.74
CA ALA A 110 -8.81 9.94 2.74
C ALA A 110 -8.91 9.34 1.33
N ILE A 111 -9.55 10.04 0.42
CA ILE A 111 -9.74 9.65 -0.98
C ILE A 111 -8.63 10.28 -1.81
N ALA A 112 -7.68 9.48 -2.26
CA ALA A 112 -6.61 9.95 -3.14
C ALA A 112 -7.13 10.10 -4.59
N ILE A 113 -6.84 11.23 -5.21
CA ILE A 113 -7.13 11.52 -6.62
C ILE A 113 -5.80 11.69 -7.35
N PRO A 114 -5.23 10.63 -7.94
CA PRO A 114 -3.99 10.73 -8.71
C PRO A 114 -4.25 11.50 -10.02
N ALA A 115 -3.37 12.45 -10.36
CA ALA A 115 -3.44 13.29 -11.55
C ALA A 115 -2.05 13.41 -12.24
#